data_0ce23eb1a896a98f730527d594b04181
#
_entry.id   0ce23eb1a896a98f730527d594b04181
#
_cell.length_a   1.000
_cell.length_b   1.000
_cell.length_c   1.000
_cell.angle_alpha   90.00
_cell.angle_beta   90.00
_cell.angle_gamma   90.00
#
_symmetry.space_group_name_H-M   'P 1'
#
loop_
_entity.id
_entity.type
_entity.pdbx_description
1 polymer ?
#
loop_
_entity_poly.entity_id
_entity_poly.type
_entity_poly.pdbx_seq_one_letter_code
_entity_poly.pdbx_strand_id
1 'polypeptide(L)'
;LWRYKFTAITRLIVSLLVLLAVFQGTEFMLCGGLALEGGTWSKIGYGAITLLPPLGIHLAYLLANKKPGKVVAFAYTTSVLFFAYFAFATQAISGHTCYANYVTFNTANGSTIPYTIYYYGWLFVGTFLTYMWAPTLHKHRKAALYALMTGYLALLIPTTTVTILWNEAIAGIPSIMCGFAVILAGLLTLKVAPESIKLKKTHHSFHFKLPF
;
A
#
# COMPACT_ATOMS: atom_id res chain seq x y z
N LEU A 1 -8.84 18.47 -1.89
CA LEU A 1 -7.51 18.56 -1.25
C LEU A 1 -7.30 19.88 -0.50
N TRP A 2 -7.80 21.01 -0.98
CA TRP A 2 -7.60 22.34 -0.37
C TRP A 2 -8.22 22.53 1.02
N ARG A 3 -9.14 21.68 1.44
CA ARG A 3 -9.84 21.75 2.73
C ARG A 3 -9.14 21.00 3.88
N TYR A 4 -8.09 20.22 3.60
CA TYR A 4 -7.41 19.38 4.57
C TYR A 4 -6.02 19.94 4.90
N LYS A 5 -5.75 20.23 6.17
CA LYS A 5 -4.39 20.56 6.60
C LYS A 5 -3.49 19.36 6.36
N PHE A 6 -2.38 19.55 5.65
CA PHE A 6 -1.38 18.52 5.34
C PHE A 6 -0.69 18.00 6.62
N THR A 7 -1.33 17.09 7.31
CA THR A 7 -0.74 16.34 8.43
C THR A 7 0.12 15.19 7.89
N ALA A 8 1.00 14.62 8.73
CA ALA A 8 1.79 13.45 8.34
C ALA A 8 0.89 12.29 7.90
N ILE A 9 -0.23 12.04 8.57
CA ILE A 9 -1.22 11.01 8.19
C ILE A 9 -1.79 11.30 6.80
N THR A 10 -2.22 12.54 6.53
CA THR A 10 -2.79 12.91 5.22
C THR A 10 -1.77 12.76 4.10
N ARG A 11 -0.49 13.12 4.36
CA ARG A 11 0.60 12.94 3.37
C ARG A 11 0.77 11.47 3.01
N LEU A 12 0.80 10.57 3.99
CA LEU A 12 0.92 9.13 3.75
C LEU A 12 -0.27 8.57 2.97
N ILE A 13 -1.49 8.99 3.31
CA ILE A 13 -2.70 8.58 2.57
C ILE A 13 -2.61 9.05 1.11
N VAL A 14 -2.26 10.31 0.87
CA VAL A 14 -2.11 10.85 -0.50
C VAL A 14 -1.01 10.10 -1.24
N SER A 15 0.15 9.85 -0.61
CA SER A 15 1.24 9.07 -1.24
C SER A 15 0.80 7.67 -1.63
N LEU A 16 0.06 6.96 -0.75
CA LEU A 16 -0.50 5.64 -1.06
C LEU A 16 -1.45 5.70 -2.26
N LEU A 17 -2.37 6.67 -2.29
CA LEU A 17 -3.33 6.83 -3.38
C LEU A 17 -2.64 7.17 -4.71
N VAL A 18 -1.62 8.04 -4.68
CA VAL A 18 -0.85 8.40 -5.88
C VAL A 18 -0.09 7.18 -6.41
N LEU A 19 0.57 6.40 -5.56
CA LEU A 19 1.31 5.21 -5.99
C LEU A 19 0.38 4.13 -6.54
N LEU A 20 -0.80 3.94 -5.95
CA LEU A 20 -1.84 3.06 -6.51
C LEU A 20 -2.31 3.55 -7.89
N ALA A 21 -2.54 4.85 -8.05
CA ALA A 21 -2.94 5.44 -9.33
C ALA A 21 -1.82 5.32 -10.38
N VAL A 22 -0.56 5.52 -9.99
CA VAL A 22 0.60 5.32 -10.88
C VAL A 22 0.66 3.88 -11.36
N PHE A 23 0.50 2.89 -10.48
CA PHE A 23 0.52 1.49 -10.89
C PHE A 23 -0.63 1.16 -11.86
N GLN A 24 -1.85 1.56 -11.54
CA GLN A 24 -3.00 1.36 -12.45
C GLN A 24 -2.79 2.06 -13.80
N GLY A 25 -2.21 3.26 -13.79
CA GLY A 25 -1.82 3.97 -15.00
C GLY A 25 -0.78 3.22 -15.82
N THR A 26 0.22 2.59 -15.16
CA THR A 26 1.23 1.79 -15.88
C THR A 26 0.63 0.54 -16.52
N GLU A 27 -0.30 -0.15 -15.86
CA GLU A 27 -1.01 -1.30 -16.43
C GLU A 27 -1.82 -0.90 -17.68
N PHE A 28 -2.53 0.24 -17.59
CA PHE A 28 -3.25 0.78 -18.72
C PHE A 28 -2.32 1.11 -19.90
N MET A 29 -1.17 1.74 -19.64
CA MET A 29 -0.18 2.07 -20.67
C MET A 29 0.46 0.82 -21.29
N LEU A 30 0.73 -0.21 -20.49
CA LEU A 30 1.28 -1.47 -20.97
C LEU A 30 0.35 -2.19 -21.94
N CYS A 31 -0.94 -2.22 -21.65
CA CYS A 31 -1.92 -2.97 -22.42
C CYS A 31 -2.69 -2.10 -23.43
N GLY A 32 -2.75 -0.79 -23.22
CA GLY A 32 -3.43 0.16 -24.09
C GLY A 32 -2.61 0.68 -25.27
N GLY A 33 -1.35 0.29 -25.38
CA GLY A 33 -0.54 0.57 -26.58
C GLY A 33 -0.01 2.00 -26.73
N LEU A 34 0.09 2.79 -25.66
CA LEU A 34 0.71 4.12 -25.69
C LEU A 34 2.23 4.07 -25.40
N ALA A 35 2.95 3.92 -26.42
CA ALA A 35 4.26 4.38 -26.95
C ALA A 35 5.48 4.63 -26.05
N LEU A 36 5.64 4.02 -24.88
CA LEU A 36 6.95 3.79 -24.31
C LEU A 36 7.25 2.29 -24.33
N GLU A 37 8.54 1.93 -24.44
CA GLU A 37 8.94 0.52 -24.34
C GLU A 37 8.34 -0.10 -23.08
N GLY A 38 7.66 -1.25 -23.21
CA GLY A 38 6.99 -1.94 -22.11
C GLY A 38 7.85 -2.20 -20.88
N GLY A 39 9.17 -2.33 -21.06
CA GLY A 39 10.15 -2.45 -19.97
C GLY A 39 10.20 -1.23 -19.05
N THR A 40 10.07 -0.02 -19.58
CA THR A 40 10.07 1.22 -18.78
C THR A 40 8.81 1.33 -17.94
N TRP A 41 7.65 1.07 -18.52
CA TRP A 41 6.39 1.08 -17.78
C TRP A 41 6.35 0.01 -16.68
N SER A 42 6.84 -1.19 -16.96
CA SER A 42 6.94 -2.25 -15.96
C SER A 42 7.80 -1.85 -14.76
N LYS A 43 8.95 -1.19 -15.00
CA LYS A 43 9.81 -0.68 -13.92
C LYS A 43 9.14 0.41 -13.08
N ILE A 44 8.43 1.34 -13.72
CA ILE A 44 7.66 2.38 -13.02
C ILE A 44 6.58 1.75 -12.14
N GLY A 45 5.83 0.78 -12.68
CA GLY A 45 4.80 0.06 -11.94
C GLY A 45 5.36 -0.68 -10.71
N TYR A 46 6.40 -1.51 -10.91
CA TYR A 46 7.06 -2.20 -9.79
C TYR A 46 7.64 -1.25 -8.76
N GLY A 47 8.24 -0.14 -9.19
CA GLY A 47 8.71 0.91 -8.30
C GLY A 47 7.58 1.48 -7.43
N ALA A 48 6.43 1.77 -8.05
CA ALA A 48 5.28 2.30 -7.33
C ALA A 48 4.73 1.32 -6.28
N ILE A 49 4.48 0.05 -6.64
CA ILE A 49 3.94 -0.93 -5.70
C ILE A 49 4.93 -1.31 -4.59
N THR A 50 6.23 -1.31 -4.88
CA THR A 50 7.26 -1.61 -3.88
C THR A 50 7.25 -0.61 -2.72
N LEU A 51 6.83 0.63 -2.94
CA LEU A 51 6.76 1.66 -1.90
C LEU A 51 5.47 1.58 -1.04
N LEU A 52 4.45 0.83 -1.46
CA LEU A 52 3.17 0.76 -0.74
C LEU A 52 3.27 0.12 0.66
N PRO A 53 3.93 -1.03 0.86
CA PRO A 53 3.98 -1.69 2.15
C PRO A 53 4.60 -0.81 3.26
N PRO A 54 5.79 -0.19 3.11
CA PRO A 54 6.37 0.64 4.16
C PRO A 54 5.52 1.87 4.49
N LEU A 55 4.89 2.49 3.49
CA LEU A 55 3.96 3.61 3.71
C LEU A 55 2.74 3.16 4.51
N GLY A 56 2.21 1.98 4.23
CA GLY A 56 1.11 1.39 4.97
C GLY A 56 1.45 1.07 6.43
N ILE A 57 2.62 0.47 6.69
CA ILE A 57 3.14 0.24 8.05
C ILE A 57 3.32 1.58 8.78
N HIS A 58 3.93 2.57 8.14
CA HIS A 58 4.13 3.90 8.71
C HIS A 58 2.79 4.56 9.08
N LEU A 59 1.80 4.47 8.19
CA LEU A 59 0.44 4.95 8.43
C LEU A 59 -0.19 4.27 9.66
N ALA A 60 -0.06 2.95 9.80
CA ALA A 60 -0.55 2.21 10.96
C ALA A 60 0.07 2.71 12.28
N TYR A 61 1.39 2.98 12.30
CA TYR A 61 2.06 3.57 13.47
C TYR A 61 1.50 4.94 13.84
N LEU A 62 1.32 5.84 12.86
CA LEU A 62 0.78 7.18 13.13
C LEU A 62 -0.68 7.14 13.59
N LEU A 63 -1.51 6.28 13.01
CA LEU A 63 -2.89 6.08 13.45
C LEU A 63 -2.96 5.51 14.87
N ALA A 64 -2.05 4.61 15.23
CA ALA A 64 -1.93 4.07 16.58
C ALA A 64 -1.30 5.05 17.58
N ASN A 65 -0.90 6.26 17.15
CA ASN A 65 -0.18 7.25 17.98
C ASN A 65 1.16 6.72 18.52
N LYS A 66 1.79 5.83 17.76
CA LYS A 66 3.11 5.27 18.09
C LYS A 66 4.20 5.97 17.28
N LYS A 67 5.37 6.16 17.88
CA LYS A 67 6.53 6.70 17.15
C LYS A 67 7.04 5.65 16.17
N PRO A 68 7.29 6.03 14.89
CA PRO A 68 7.97 5.14 13.95
C PRO A 68 9.31 4.68 14.52
N GLY A 69 9.51 3.38 14.59
CA GLY A 69 10.70 2.78 15.18
C GLY A 69 11.42 1.85 14.19
N LYS A 70 12.18 0.91 14.72
CA LYS A 70 13.01 -0.03 13.94
C LYS A 70 12.20 -0.80 12.87
N VAL A 71 10.94 -1.15 13.14
CA VAL A 71 10.08 -1.87 12.21
C VAL A 71 9.80 -1.02 10.97
N VAL A 72 9.46 0.26 11.15
CA VAL A 72 9.23 1.18 10.04
C VAL A 72 10.52 1.42 9.25
N ALA A 73 11.65 1.62 9.94
CA ALA A 73 12.95 1.76 9.30
C ALA A 73 13.30 0.52 8.46
N PHE A 74 13.12 -0.68 9.00
CA PHE A 74 13.37 -1.93 8.28
C PHE A 74 12.44 -2.11 7.07
N ALA A 75 11.16 -1.72 7.19
CA ALA A 75 10.23 -1.73 6.06
C ALA A 75 10.70 -0.81 4.91
N TYR A 76 11.15 0.40 5.24
CA TYR A 76 11.71 1.31 4.22
C TYR A 76 13.03 0.78 3.64
N THR A 77 13.93 0.23 4.46
CA THR A 77 15.19 -0.33 3.97
C THR A 77 14.96 -1.46 2.98
N THR A 78 14.11 -2.43 3.31
CA THR A 78 13.76 -3.52 2.40
C THR A 78 13.09 -3.02 1.12
N SER A 79 12.24 -2.00 1.23
CA SER A 79 11.62 -1.35 0.08
C SER A 79 12.63 -0.69 -0.85
N VAL A 80 13.59 0.07 -0.29
CA VAL A 80 14.65 0.72 -1.09
C VAL A 80 15.52 -0.31 -1.82
N LEU A 81 15.82 -1.45 -1.19
CA LEU A 81 16.59 -2.53 -1.83
C LEU A 81 15.84 -3.10 -3.04
N PHE A 82 14.55 -3.44 -2.89
CA PHE A 82 13.77 -3.95 -4.02
C PHE A 82 13.52 -2.88 -5.08
N PHE A 83 13.25 -1.63 -4.67
CA PHE A 83 13.11 -0.52 -5.60
C PHE A 83 14.37 -0.33 -6.44
N ALA A 84 15.54 -0.31 -5.81
CA ALA A 84 16.82 -0.20 -6.52
C ALA A 84 17.05 -1.39 -7.46
N TYR A 85 16.71 -2.60 -7.01
CA TYR A 85 16.80 -3.80 -7.86
C TYR A 85 15.94 -3.66 -9.12
N PHE A 86 14.66 -3.34 -9.01
CA PHE A 86 13.78 -3.22 -10.18
C PHE A 86 14.07 -2.00 -11.05
N ALA A 87 14.58 -0.91 -10.47
CA ALA A 87 14.93 0.29 -11.23
C ALA A 87 16.21 0.13 -12.06
N PHE A 88 17.26 -0.49 -11.49
CA PHE A 88 18.60 -0.48 -12.06
C PHE A 88 19.04 -1.81 -12.68
N ALA A 89 18.52 -2.96 -12.23
CA ALA A 89 18.89 -4.22 -12.85
C ALA A 89 18.19 -4.36 -14.21
N THR A 90 18.99 -4.48 -15.26
CA THR A 90 18.51 -4.52 -16.66
C THR A 90 17.62 -5.73 -16.96
N GLN A 91 17.83 -6.83 -16.27
CA GLN A 91 17.10 -8.10 -16.46
C GLN A 91 16.06 -8.35 -15.36
N ALA A 92 15.82 -7.40 -14.45
CA ALA A 92 14.87 -7.60 -13.34
C ALA A 92 13.46 -7.91 -13.84
N ILE A 93 13.05 -7.29 -14.95
CA ILE A 93 11.76 -7.51 -15.62
C ILE A 93 12.07 -7.68 -17.09
N SER A 94 11.82 -8.89 -17.62
CA SER A 94 12.14 -9.25 -19.01
C SER A 94 10.96 -9.07 -19.98
N GLY A 95 9.75 -8.87 -19.48
CA GLY A 95 8.56 -8.68 -20.31
C GLY A 95 7.28 -8.68 -19.50
N HIS A 96 6.16 -8.57 -20.20
CA HIS A 96 4.83 -8.64 -19.63
C HIS A 96 3.88 -9.33 -20.62
N THR A 97 2.75 -9.84 -20.10
CA THR A 97 1.66 -10.38 -20.91
C THR A 97 0.35 -9.82 -20.39
N CYS A 98 -0.44 -9.22 -21.30
CA CYS A 98 -1.73 -8.67 -20.97
C CYS A 98 -2.82 -9.73 -21.11
N TYR A 99 -3.62 -9.87 -20.06
CA TYR A 99 -4.85 -10.65 -20.04
C TYR A 99 -6.05 -9.70 -19.99
N ALA A 100 -7.25 -10.23 -20.10
CA ALA A 100 -8.47 -9.40 -20.08
C ALA A 100 -8.63 -8.54 -18.83
N ASN A 101 -8.19 -9.04 -17.66
CA ASN A 101 -8.43 -8.41 -16.36
C ASN A 101 -7.18 -8.17 -15.52
N TYR A 102 -6.00 -8.59 -15.98
CA TYR A 102 -4.74 -8.42 -15.24
C TYR A 102 -3.52 -8.53 -16.17
N VAL A 103 -2.39 -8.06 -15.69
CA VAL A 103 -1.09 -8.15 -16.36
C VAL A 103 -0.20 -9.10 -15.59
N THR A 104 0.50 -10.00 -16.29
CA THR A 104 1.60 -10.77 -15.72
C THR A 104 2.92 -10.12 -16.09
N PHE A 105 3.86 -10.15 -15.15
CA PHE A 105 5.20 -9.61 -15.34
C PHE A 105 6.21 -10.76 -15.27
N ASN A 106 7.02 -10.88 -16.30
CA ASN A 106 8.10 -11.85 -16.35
C ASN A 106 9.29 -11.28 -15.58
N THR A 107 9.37 -11.59 -14.29
CA THR A 107 10.50 -11.20 -13.45
C THR A 107 11.64 -12.20 -13.58
N ALA A 108 12.87 -11.73 -13.35
CA ALA A 108 14.07 -12.59 -13.42
C ALA A 108 13.92 -13.81 -12.50
N ASN A 109 14.40 -14.97 -12.98
CA ASN A 109 14.39 -16.20 -12.23
C ASN A 109 15.02 -16.01 -10.85
N GLY A 110 14.25 -16.34 -9.79
CA GLY A 110 14.66 -16.23 -8.40
C GLY A 110 14.29 -14.93 -7.68
N SER A 111 13.86 -13.87 -8.37
CA SER A 111 13.43 -12.62 -7.70
C SER A 111 11.96 -12.62 -7.26
N THR A 112 11.13 -13.42 -7.88
CA THR A 112 9.68 -13.50 -7.61
C THR A 112 9.39 -13.93 -6.17
N ILE A 113 10.03 -15.00 -5.69
CA ILE A 113 9.81 -15.54 -4.34
C ILE A 113 10.25 -14.53 -3.25
N PRO A 114 11.49 -14.00 -3.25
CA PRO A 114 11.88 -12.99 -2.26
C PRO A 114 10.98 -11.74 -2.27
N TYR A 115 10.57 -11.28 -3.46
CA TYR A 115 9.68 -10.15 -3.56
C TYR A 115 8.27 -10.44 -3.02
N THR A 116 7.74 -11.62 -3.29
CA THR A 116 6.46 -12.08 -2.74
C THR A 116 6.52 -12.14 -1.22
N ILE A 117 7.59 -12.71 -0.64
CA ILE A 117 7.79 -12.74 0.82
C ILE A 117 7.86 -11.33 1.40
N TYR A 118 8.60 -10.41 0.74
CA TYR A 118 8.66 -9.01 1.13
C TYR A 118 7.27 -8.38 1.16
N TYR A 119 6.53 -8.47 0.06
CA TYR A 119 5.27 -7.77 -0.12
C TYR A 119 4.18 -8.31 0.81
N TYR A 120 3.94 -9.63 0.77
CA TYR A 120 2.97 -10.28 1.64
C TYR A 120 3.37 -10.21 3.12
N GLY A 121 4.65 -10.39 3.40
CA GLY A 121 5.17 -10.28 4.77
C GLY A 121 4.83 -8.94 5.41
N TRP A 122 5.04 -7.84 4.72
CA TRP A 122 4.67 -6.52 5.24
C TRP A 122 3.18 -6.29 5.33
N LEU A 123 2.37 -6.82 4.41
CA LEU A 123 0.90 -6.75 4.53
C LEU A 123 0.39 -7.56 5.74
N PHE A 124 0.95 -8.75 5.99
CA PHE A 124 0.64 -9.52 7.19
C PHE A 124 1.06 -8.80 8.47
N VAL A 125 2.27 -8.25 8.51
CA VAL A 125 2.73 -7.44 9.64
C VAL A 125 1.81 -6.25 9.86
N GLY A 126 1.42 -5.53 8.81
CA GLY A 126 0.47 -4.41 8.89
C GLY A 126 -0.88 -4.81 9.45
N THR A 127 -1.44 -5.92 8.96
CA THR A 127 -2.71 -6.48 9.44
C THR A 127 -2.60 -6.87 10.91
N PHE A 128 -1.54 -7.56 11.30
CA PHE A 128 -1.29 -7.98 12.68
C PHE A 128 -1.13 -6.81 13.63
N LEU A 129 -0.35 -5.80 13.27
CA LEU A 129 -0.15 -4.59 14.09
C LEU A 129 -1.45 -3.81 14.27
N THR A 130 -2.24 -3.65 13.20
CA THR A 130 -3.53 -2.96 13.29
C THR A 130 -4.51 -3.73 14.15
N TYR A 131 -4.55 -5.05 14.06
CA TYR A 131 -5.37 -5.92 14.91
C TYR A 131 -4.99 -5.77 16.39
N MET A 132 -3.70 -5.86 16.71
CA MET A 132 -3.24 -5.75 18.11
C MET A 132 -3.48 -4.39 18.74
N TRP A 133 -3.35 -3.32 17.97
CA TRP A 133 -3.43 -1.96 18.53
C TRP A 133 -4.85 -1.38 18.55
N ALA A 134 -5.70 -1.76 17.61
CA ALA A 134 -7.03 -1.19 17.49
C ALA A 134 -7.89 -1.31 18.77
N PRO A 135 -7.91 -2.45 19.51
CA PRO A 135 -8.76 -2.58 20.70
C PRO A 135 -8.42 -1.59 21.82
N THR A 136 -7.15 -1.19 21.93
CA THR A 136 -6.65 -0.35 23.03
C THR A 136 -6.83 1.15 22.81
N LEU A 137 -7.38 1.55 21.66
CA LEU A 137 -7.45 2.95 21.25
C LEU A 137 -8.85 3.53 21.34
N HIS A 138 -8.91 4.87 21.44
CA HIS A 138 -10.16 5.62 21.41
C HIS A 138 -10.91 5.46 20.08
N LYS A 139 -12.25 5.62 20.12
CA LYS A 139 -13.22 5.35 19.04
C LYS A 139 -12.73 5.73 17.63
N HIS A 140 -12.23 6.95 17.42
CA HIS A 140 -11.82 7.41 16.09
C HIS A 140 -10.54 6.73 15.57
N ARG A 141 -9.52 6.56 16.42
CA ARG A 141 -8.29 5.82 16.06
C ARG A 141 -8.57 4.35 15.82
N LYS A 142 -9.39 3.75 16.67
CA LYS A 142 -9.88 2.38 16.54
C LYS A 142 -10.57 2.17 15.19
N ALA A 143 -11.51 3.05 14.82
CA ALA A 143 -12.23 2.97 13.56
C ALA A 143 -11.29 3.12 12.34
N ALA A 144 -10.31 4.05 12.40
CA ALA A 144 -9.34 4.23 11.34
C ALA A 144 -8.40 3.02 11.16
N LEU A 145 -7.95 2.41 12.27
CA LEU A 145 -7.11 1.20 12.21
C LEU A 145 -7.88 -0.01 11.71
N TYR A 146 -9.12 -0.22 12.14
CA TYR A 146 -9.95 -1.30 11.60
C TYR A 146 -10.24 -1.10 10.10
N ALA A 147 -10.47 0.13 9.66
CA ALA A 147 -10.64 0.40 8.23
C ALA A 147 -9.37 0.09 7.44
N LEU A 148 -8.18 0.43 7.97
CA LEU A 148 -6.91 0.08 7.34
C LEU A 148 -6.70 -1.44 7.32
N MET A 149 -6.99 -2.14 8.43
CA MET A 149 -6.93 -3.60 8.51
C MET A 149 -7.86 -4.26 7.48
N THR A 150 -9.10 -3.80 7.38
CA THR A 150 -10.05 -4.29 6.37
C THR A 150 -9.52 -4.08 4.96
N GLY A 151 -8.86 -2.95 4.70
CA GLY A 151 -8.19 -2.68 3.43
C GLY A 151 -7.09 -3.70 3.13
N TYR A 152 -6.24 -4.04 4.10
CA TYR A 152 -5.22 -5.09 3.92
C TYR A 152 -5.83 -6.47 3.68
N LEU A 153 -6.87 -6.82 4.43
CA LEU A 153 -7.56 -8.11 4.23
C LEU A 153 -8.25 -8.17 2.87
N ALA A 154 -8.80 -7.06 2.38
CA ALA A 154 -9.38 -6.96 1.04
C ALA A 154 -8.34 -7.15 -0.08
N LEU A 155 -7.07 -6.91 0.18
CA LEU A 155 -5.97 -7.23 -0.73
C LEU A 155 -5.54 -8.70 -0.58
N LEU A 156 -5.29 -9.14 0.65
CA LEU A 156 -4.71 -10.44 0.95
C LEU A 156 -5.66 -11.61 0.61
N ILE A 157 -6.91 -11.55 1.07
CA ILE A 157 -7.83 -12.68 0.96
C ILE A 157 -8.14 -13.04 -0.51
N PRO A 158 -8.62 -12.10 -1.37
CA PRO A 158 -8.95 -12.45 -2.74
C PRO A 158 -7.71 -12.87 -3.54
N THR A 159 -6.59 -12.15 -3.37
CA THR A 159 -5.37 -12.45 -4.12
C THR A 159 -4.83 -13.81 -3.75
N THR A 160 -4.78 -14.16 -2.45
CA THR A 160 -4.36 -15.48 -2.00
C THR A 160 -5.30 -16.58 -2.52
N THR A 161 -6.61 -16.34 -2.49
CA THR A 161 -7.60 -17.28 -3.01
C THR A 161 -7.39 -17.56 -4.50
N VAL A 162 -7.23 -16.51 -5.31
CA VAL A 162 -6.97 -16.65 -6.74
C VAL A 162 -5.66 -17.40 -7.00
N THR A 163 -4.61 -17.11 -6.25
CA THR A 163 -3.29 -17.76 -6.40
C THR A 163 -3.34 -19.25 -6.04
N ILE A 164 -4.14 -19.63 -5.03
CA ILE A 164 -4.32 -21.06 -4.66
C ILE A 164 -5.12 -21.81 -5.71
N LEU A 165 -6.17 -21.19 -6.26
CA LEU A 165 -7.04 -21.84 -7.24
C LEU A 165 -6.41 -21.92 -8.62
N TRP A 166 -5.59 -20.94 -9.01
CA TRP A 166 -4.93 -20.84 -10.31
C TRP A 166 -3.45 -20.55 -10.14
N ASN A 167 -2.63 -21.57 -10.21
CA ASN A 167 -1.18 -21.46 -10.00
C ASN A 167 -0.48 -20.55 -11.02
N GLU A 168 -1.05 -20.42 -12.22
CA GLU A 168 -0.57 -19.51 -13.27
C GLU A 168 -0.73 -18.02 -12.90
N ALA A 169 -1.64 -17.70 -11.98
CA ALA A 169 -1.88 -16.35 -11.50
C ALA A 169 -0.77 -15.77 -10.61
N ILE A 170 0.22 -16.59 -10.21
CA ILE A 170 1.35 -16.13 -9.36
C ILE A 170 2.11 -14.98 -10.01
N ALA A 171 2.36 -15.02 -11.32
CA ALA A 171 3.01 -13.95 -12.05
C ALA A 171 2.16 -12.67 -12.16
N GLY A 172 0.83 -12.79 -11.98
CA GLY A 172 -0.13 -11.69 -12.00
C GLY A 172 -0.48 -11.12 -10.62
N ILE A 173 0.11 -11.64 -9.53
CA ILE A 173 -0.20 -11.18 -8.16
C ILE A 173 -0.22 -9.65 -8.02
N PRO A 174 0.78 -8.89 -8.50
CA PRO A 174 0.77 -7.43 -8.36
C PRO A 174 -0.46 -6.79 -8.99
N SER A 175 -0.83 -7.21 -10.19
CA SER A 175 -1.98 -6.69 -10.95
C SER A 175 -3.30 -7.07 -10.29
N ILE A 176 -3.48 -8.35 -9.95
CA ILE A 176 -4.69 -8.84 -9.26
C ILE A 176 -4.89 -8.10 -7.94
N MET A 177 -3.83 -7.96 -7.15
CA MET A 177 -3.87 -7.24 -5.88
C MET A 177 -4.25 -5.77 -6.07
N CYS A 178 -3.76 -5.12 -7.11
CA CYS A 178 -4.11 -3.74 -7.43
C CYS A 178 -5.56 -3.57 -7.89
N GLY A 179 -6.16 -4.56 -8.53
CA GLY A 179 -7.60 -4.57 -8.79
C GLY A 179 -8.42 -4.43 -7.50
N PHE A 180 -8.03 -5.14 -6.43
CA PHE A 180 -8.67 -5.01 -5.12
C PHE A 180 -8.22 -3.77 -4.34
N ALA A 181 -7.14 -3.11 -4.72
CA ALA A 181 -6.65 -1.90 -4.07
C ALA A 181 -7.62 -0.71 -4.18
N VAL A 182 -8.59 -0.76 -5.09
CA VAL A 182 -9.71 0.20 -5.16
C VAL A 182 -10.49 0.21 -3.84
N ILE A 183 -10.68 -0.96 -3.21
CA ILE A 183 -11.34 -1.07 -1.90
C ILE A 183 -10.50 -0.38 -0.83
N LEU A 184 -9.19 -0.62 -0.81
CA LEU A 184 -8.27 0.06 0.10
C LEU A 184 -8.31 1.58 -0.13
N ALA A 185 -8.26 2.05 -1.37
CA ALA A 185 -8.35 3.47 -1.69
C ALA A 185 -9.66 4.09 -1.21
N GLY A 186 -10.79 3.40 -1.38
CA GLY A 186 -12.09 3.80 -0.84
C GLY A 186 -12.07 3.90 0.68
N LEU A 187 -11.52 2.91 1.39
CA LEU A 187 -11.41 2.92 2.85
C LEU A 187 -10.48 4.03 3.35
N LEU A 188 -9.36 4.27 2.68
CA LEU A 188 -8.43 5.36 3.02
C LEU A 188 -9.10 6.73 2.89
N THR A 189 -9.89 6.95 1.84
CA THR A 189 -10.54 8.24 1.57
C THR A 189 -11.81 8.45 2.38
N LEU A 190 -12.66 7.44 2.52
CA LEU A 190 -14.00 7.55 3.11
C LEU A 190 -14.03 7.28 4.61
N LYS A 191 -13.04 6.57 5.17
CA LYS A 191 -12.99 6.21 6.59
C LYS A 191 -11.72 6.69 7.27
N VAL A 192 -10.53 6.31 6.79
CA VAL A 192 -9.27 6.63 7.48
C VAL A 192 -9.00 8.12 7.51
N ALA A 193 -9.13 8.82 6.38
CA ALA A 193 -8.89 10.26 6.30
C ALA A 193 -9.87 11.07 7.17
N PRO A 194 -11.21 10.89 7.11
CA PRO A 194 -12.14 11.63 7.97
C PRO A 194 -11.95 11.35 9.45
N GLU A 195 -11.73 10.08 9.84
CA GLU A 195 -11.49 9.73 11.24
C GLU A 195 -10.19 10.36 11.78
N SER A 196 -9.13 10.42 10.96
CA SER A 196 -7.87 11.06 11.32
C SER A 196 -8.00 12.58 11.58
N ILE A 197 -8.95 13.25 10.93
CA ILE A 197 -9.22 14.69 11.11
C ILE A 197 -9.95 14.95 12.42
N LYS A 198 -10.89 14.09 12.79
CA LYS A 198 -11.63 14.19 14.07
C LYS A 198 -10.67 14.12 15.27
N LEU A 199 -9.56 13.36 15.15
CA LEU A 199 -8.52 13.29 16.17
C LEU A 199 -7.90 14.65 16.52
N LYS A 200 -7.76 15.53 15.54
CA LYS A 200 -7.18 16.86 15.74
C LYS A 200 -8.12 17.81 16.45
N LYS A 201 -9.44 17.72 16.19
CA LYS A 201 -10.45 18.56 16.83
C LYS A 201 -10.57 18.28 18.33
N THR A 202 -10.47 17.03 18.73
CA THR A 202 -10.55 16.62 20.15
C THR A 202 -9.35 17.14 20.96
N HIS A 203 -8.16 17.23 20.37
CA HIS A 203 -6.97 17.73 21.04
C HIS A 203 -6.99 19.25 21.26
N HIS A 204 -7.66 20.01 20.39
CA HIS A 204 -7.79 21.46 20.51
C HIS A 204 -8.86 21.89 21.52
N SER A 205 -9.88 21.08 21.79
CA SER A 205 -10.93 21.39 22.75
C SER A 205 -10.52 21.16 24.21
N PHE A 206 -9.43 20.43 24.47
CA PHE A 206 -8.92 20.17 25.81
C PHE A 206 -8.02 21.28 26.38
N HIS A 207 -7.54 22.20 25.53
CA HIS A 207 -6.67 23.31 25.94
C HIS A 207 -7.40 24.61 26.32
N PHE A 208 -8.74 24.61 26.34
CA PHE A 208 -9.51 25.80 26.70
C PHE A 208 -10.41 25.58 27.92
N LYS A 209 -9.84 25.02 28.99
CA LYS A 209 -10.40 25.17 30.35
C LYS A 209 -9.40 25.98 31.17
N LEU A 210 -9.56 27.31 31.12
CA LEU A 210 -9.02 28.21 32.13
C LEU A 210 -9.73 27.91 33.46
N PRO A 211 -9.02 27.69 34.58
CA PRO A 211 -9.61 27.73 35.88
C PRO A 211 -9.84 29.20 36.24
N PHE A 212 -11.07 29.57 36.48
CA PHE A 212 -11.39 30.66 37.41
C PHE A 212 -11.46 30.08 38.81
#